data_45c27567a6d1f6a858db1c78fbee50c1
#
_entry.id   45c27567a6d1f6a858db1c78fbee50c1
#
_cell.length_a   1.000
_cell.length_b   1.000
_cell.length_c   1.000
_cell.angle_alpha   90.00
_cell.angle_beta   90.00
_cell.angle_gamma   90.00
#
_symmetry.space_group_name_H-M   'P 1'
#
loop_
_entity.id
_entity.type
_entity.pdbx_description
1 polymer ?
#
loop_
_entity_poly.entity_id
_entity_poly.type
_entity_poly.pdbx_seq_one_letter_code
_entity_poly.pdbx_strand_id
1 'polypeptide(L)'
;MPIKINIDMYTSTTFTPFSMSMPDGRLVTFGRPQVMGILNVTPDSFYGGSRSFDSSAIEQRVSTMLAEGVDIIDIGGYSSRPGATHVSEEEELRRLSLGMDIIRRHTTSIPVSVDTFRSEVARKAISEMGADIVNDISGGNLDEEMWDVVASVNAPYILMHMRGNPENMMDFTEYEHVTRDVLSELGDRLQQLAIMGIKDIIIDPGFGFSKTLEQNYALLKDMPLFHLFHRPILVGVSRKSMITKLLSNTSEDGLIGTTAINTIALMYGGASILRVHDVAAARQVVKIVEMTRHSE
;
A
#
# COMPACT_ATOMS: atom_id res chain seq x y z
N MET A 1 -42.11 -21.81 -14.14
CA MET A 1 -40.76 -21.79 -14.73
C MET A 1 -39.77 -21.49 -13.60
N PRO A 2 -38.79 -22.37 -13.34
CA PRO A 2 -37.76 -22.04 -12.36
C PRO A 2 -36.89 -20.88 -12.90
N ILE A 3 -36.73 -19.84 -12.09
CA ILE A 3 -35.83 -18.74 -12.38
C ILE A 3 -34.43 -19.33 -12.42
N LYS A 4 -33.83 -19.45 -13.62
CA LYS A 4 -32.39 -19.73 -13.73
C LYS A 4 -31.64 -18.47 -13.28
N ILE A 5 -31.23 -18.45 -12.03
CA ILE A 5 -30.29 -17.47 -11.53
C ILE A 5 -28.95 -17.80 -12.19
N ASN A 6 -28.49 -16.92 -13.08
CA ASN A 6 -27.17 -17.05 -13.67
C ASN A 6 -26.15 -16.63 -12.62
N ILE A 7 -25.61 -17.60 -11.89
CA ILE A 7 -24.65 -17.40 -10.80
C ILE A 7 -23.31 -16.87 -11.35
N ASP A 8 -23.04 -17.02 -12.64
CA ASP A 8 -21.79 -16.58 -13.28
C ASP A 8 -21.61 -15.04 -13.32
N MET A 9 -22.64 -14.24 -13.06
CA MET A 9 -22.52 -12.78 -12.97
C MET A 9 -21.99 -12.28 -11.62
N TYR A 10 -21.80 -13.18 -10.65
CA TYR A 10 -21.25 -12.89 -9.32
C TYR A 10 -19.98 -13.68 -9.05
N THR A 11 -19.16 -13.95 -10.07
CA THR A 11 -17.82 -14.49 -9.81
C THR A 11 -17.05 -13.44 -9.05
N SER A 12 -17.03 -13.62 -7.72
CA SER A 12 -16.08 -12.89 -6.87
C SER A 12 -14.69 -13.10 -7.47
N THR A 13 -13.97 -12.02 -7.73
CA THR A 13 -12.58 -12.13 -8.17
C THR A 13 -11.84 -12.93 -7.10
N THR A 14 -11.45 -14.16 -7.45
CA THR A 14 -10.71 -15.02 -6.54
C THR A 14 -9.29 -14.47 -6.36
N PHE A 15 -8.80 -14.49 -5.14
CA PHE A 15 -7.39 -14.21 -4.89
C PHE A 15 -6.52 -15.16 -5.70
N THR A 16 -5.56 -14.62 -6.42
CA THR A 16 -4.55 -15.40 -7.14
C THR A 16 -3.25 -15.38 -6.35
N PRO A 17 -2.72 -16.55 -5.93
CA PRO A 17 -1.40 -16.61 -5.30
C PRO A 17 -0.34 -15.98 -6.19
N PHE A 18 0.60 -15.27 -5.58
CA PHE A 18 1.70 -14.64 -6.30
C PHE A 18 3.02 -14.82 -5.55
N SER A 19 4.12 -14.69 -6.25
CA SER A 19 5.47 -14.73 -5.68
C SER A 19 6.26 -13.52 -6.11
N MET A 20 7.18 -13.07 -5.27
CA MET A 20 8.11 -11.98 -5.57
C MET A 20 9.52 -12.39 -5.23
N SER A 21 10.47 -11.98 -6.07
CA SER A 21 11.90 -12.16 -5.84
C SER A 21 12.43 -10.98 -5.04
N MET A 22 12.90 -11.24 -3.82
CA MET A 22 13.45 -10.19 -2.96
C MET A 22 14.88 -9.84 -3.38
N PRO A 23 15.41 -8.64 -3.02
CA PRO A 23 16.76 -8.21 -3.40
C PRO A 23 17.87 -9.15 -2.95
N ASP A 24 17.68 -9.89 -1.86
CA ASP A 24 18.61 -10.87 -1.32
C ASP A 24 18.52 -12.25 -2.03
N GLY A 25 17.71 -12.37 -3.07
CA GLY A 25 17.51 -13.59 -3.84
C GLY A 25 16.47 -14.56 -3.29
N ARG A 26 15.84 -14.28 -2.15
CA ARG A 26 14.72 -15.09 -1.64
C ARG A 26 13.52 -14.97 -2.56
N LEU A 27 12.84 -16.08 -2.85
CA LEU A 27 11.51 -16.09 -3.44
C LEU A 27 10.47 -16.20 -2.33
N VAL A 28 9.64 -15.18 -2.19
CA VAL A 28 8.56 -15.15 -1.19
C VAL A 28 7.23 -15.38 -1.90
N THR A 29 6.49 -16.42 -1.48
CA THR A 29 5.18 -16.79 -2.03
C THR A 29 4.07 -16.40 -1.09
N PHE A 30 3.08 -15.72 -1.61
CA PHE A 30 1.90 -15.26 -0.91
C PHE A 30 0.68 -16.09 -1.35
N GLY A 31 0.25 -17.02 -0.50
CA GLY A 31 -0.84 -17.98 -0.77
C GLY A 31 -2.22 -17.47 -0.40
N ARG A 32 -2.33 -16.29 0.19
CA ARG A 32 -3.58 -15.65 0.65
C ARG A 32 -3.44 -14.14 0.62
N PRO A 33 -4.54 -13.36 0.76
CA PRO A 33 -4.45 -11.91 0.89
C PRO A 33 -3.58 -11.50 2.07
N GLN A 34 -2.71 -10.51 1.86
CA GLN A 34 -1.71 -10.07 2.82
C GLN A 34 -2.16 -8.82 3.57
N VAL A 35 -1.73 -8.69 4.82
CA VAL A 35 -1.90 -7.48 5.63
C VAL A 35 -0.56 -6.77 5.74
N MET A 36 -0.49 -5.60 5.12
CA MET A 36 0.66 -4.69 5.19
C MET A 36 0.39 -3.63 6.27
N GLY A 37 1.17 -3.68 7.35
CA GLY A 37 1.03 -2.77 8.48
C GLY A 37 1.85 -1.49 8.29
N ILE A 38 1.20 -0.32 8.45
CA ILE A 38 1.83 0.99 8.33
C ILE A 38 2.64 1.30 9.59
N LEU A 39 3.92 1.60 9.41
CA LEU A 39 4.84 2.08 10.44
C LEU A 39 5.41 3.45 10.06
N ASN A 40 4.74 4.53 10.47
CA ASN A 40 5.25 5.88 10.26
C ASN A 40 6.25 6.24 11.35
N VAL A 41 7.51 6.44 10.97
CA VAL A 41 8.57 6.89 11.87
C VAL A 41 8.74 8.42 11.78
N THR A 42 7.62 9.14 11.97
CA THR A 42 7.55 10.62 11.97
C THR A 42 7.23 11.15 13.36
N PRO A 43 7.72 12.34 13.75
CA PRO A 43 7.48 12.91 15.10
C PRO A 43 6.00 13.01 15.46
N ASP A 44 5.13 13.27 14.46
CA ASP A 44 3.70 13.44 14.68
C ASP A 44 2.94 12.11 14.87
N SER A 45 3.59 10.99 14.57
CA SER A 45 2.96 9.66 14.68
C SER A 45 3.03 9.08 16.09
N PHE A 46 3.89 9.62 16.95
CA PHE A 46 4.08 9.18 18.32
C PHE A 46 3.83 10.37 19.25
N TYR A 47 2.61 10.46 19.78
CA TYR A 47 2.19 11.51 20.72
C TYR A 47 3.01 11.45 22.00
N GLY A 48 3.79 12.49 22.26
CA GLY A 48 4.49 12.69 23.52
C GLY A 48 5.55 13.76 23.43
N GLY A 49 5.16 15.04 23.42
CA GLY A 49 5.86 16.27 23.89
C GLY A 49 7.39 16.41 23.84
N SER A 50 8.13 15.43 23.43
CA SER A 50 9.58 15.46 23.31
C SER A 50 10.00 15.40 21.84
N ARG A 51 10.88 16.30 21.43
CA ARG A 51 11.52 16.35 20.10
C ARG A 51 12.49 15.16 19.87
N SER A 52 12.53 14.17 20.74
CA SER A 52 13.30 12.95 20.59
C SER A 52 12.41 11.84 20.07
N PHE A 53 12.85 11.17 19.01
CA PHE A 53 12.24 9.93 18.54
C PHE A 53 12.13 8.96 19.70
N ASP A 54 10.90 8.58 20.03
CA ASP A 54 10.69 7.56 21.04
C ASP A 54 10.84 6.19 20.39
N SER A 55 12.07 5.65 20.42
CA SER A 55 12.38 4.30 19.94
C SER A 55 11.51 3.24 20.63
N SER A 56 11.05 3.51 21.85
CA SER A 56 10.20 2.57 22.61
C SER A 56 8.80 2.49 22.00
N ALA A 57 8.26 3.59 21.48
CA ALA A 57 6.97 3.62 20.80
C ALA A 57 7.03 2.88 19.46
N ILE A 58 8.13 3.03 18.70
CA ILE A 58 8.35 2.26 17.47
C ILE A 58 8.45 0.77 17.80
N GLU A 59 9.22 0.42 18.81
CA GLU A 59 9.41 -0.98 19.26
C GLU A 59 8.10 -1.61 19.71
N GLN A 60 7.30 -0.90 20.49
CA GLN A 60 5.97 -1.34 20.89
C GLN A 60 5.05 -1.54 19.69
N ARG A 61 5.08 -0.62 18.72
CA ARG A 61 4.26 -0.72 17.51
C ARG A 61 4.66 -1.92 16.66
N VAL A 62 5.96 -2.16 16.46
CA VAL A 62 6.48 -3.33 15.74
C VAL A 62 6.05 -4.61 16.44
N SER A 63 6.26 -4.72 17.76
CA SER A 63 5.85 -5.88 18.55
C SER A 63 4.36 -6.15 18.47
N THR A 64 3.53 -5.10 18.52
CA THR A 64 2.07 -5.21 18.37
C THR A 64 1.70 -5.74 17.00
N MET A 65 2.24 -5.18 15.91
CA MET A 65 1.94 -5.63 14.55
C MET A 65 2.33 -7.10 14.34
N LEU A 66 3.48 -7.53 14.88
CA LEU A 66 3.92 -8.92 14.81
C LEU A 66 2.95 -9.86 15.56
N ALA A 67 2.53 -9.47 16.77
CA ALA A 67 1.56 -10.23 17.55
C ALA A 67 0.18 -10.31 16.88
N GLU A 68 -0.22 -9.26 16.15
CA GLU A 68 -1.46 -9.18 15.39
C GLU A 68 -1.39 -9.95 14.06
N GLY A 69 -0.21 -10.44 13.66
CA GLY A 69 0.00 -11.27 12.49
C GLY A 69 0.13 -10.46 11.20
N VAL A 70 0.91 -9.38 11.22
CA VAL A 70 1.29 -8.62 10.02
C VAL A 70 2.08 -9.51 9.05
N ASP A 71 1.86 -9.34 7.75
CA ASP A 71 2.57 -10.11 6.72
C ASP A 71 3.70 -9.30 6.06
N ILE A 72 3.54 -7.97 6.00
CA ILE A 72 4.52 -7.02 5.46
C ILE A 72 4.49 -5.79 6.36
N ILE A 73 5.64 -5.24 6.71
CA ILE A 73 5.73 -3.95 7.41
C ILE A 73 6.09 -2.89 6.38
N ASP A 74 5.31 -1.81 6.30
CA ASP A 74 5.56 -0.69 5.41
C ASP A 74 6.03 0.52 6.23
N ILE A 75 7.34 0.81 6.15
CA ILE A 75 7.98 1.86 6.94
C ILE A 75 8.12 3.16 6.14
N GLY A 76 7.67 4.29 6.70
CA GLY A 76 7.81 5.61 6.09
C GLY A 76 8.43 6.65 7.02
N GLY A 77 9.47 7.34 6.55
CA GLY A 77 10.16 8.44 7.25
C GLY A 77 9.61 9.82 6.91
N TYR A 78 8.76 9.92 5.88
CA TYR A 78 8.13 11.14 5.37
C TYR A 78 6.60 11.03 5.49
N SER A 79 5.92 12.13 5.79
CA SER A 79 4.46 12.15 5.81
C SER A 79 3.93 12.73 4.50
N SER A 80 3.18 11.93 3.75
CA SER A 80 2.50 12.36 2.51
C SER A 80 1.15 13.05 2.75
N ARG A 81 0.81 13.36 4.01
CA ARG A 81 -0.43 14.10 4.32
C ARG A 81 -0.31 15.54 3.84
N PRO A 82 -1.38 16.13 3.27
CA PRO A 82 -1.38 17.57 2.94
C PRO A 82 -1.02 18.41 4.17
N GLY A 83 -0.09 19.37 3.99
CA GLY A 83 0.37 20.25 5.07
C GLY A 83 1.42 19.65 6.02
N ALA A 84 1.94 18.46 5.74
CA ALA A 84 3.06 17.91 6.50
C ALA A 84 4.34 18.76 6.32
N THR A 85 5.12 18.86 7.40
CA THR A 85 6.41 19.56 7.34
C THR A 85 7.37 18.86 6.39
N HIS A 86 8.00 19.61 5.51
CA HIS A 86 9.04 19.07 4.63
C HIS A 86 10.18 18.47 5.44
N VAL A 87 10.58 17.27 5.08
CA VAL A 87 11.66 16.51 5.70
C VAL A 87 12.81 16.40 4.69
N SER A 88 14.04 16.71 5.10
CA SER A 88 15.21 16.50 4.25
C SER A 88 15.44 15.00 4.02
N GLU A 89 16.12 14.66 2.92
CA GLU A 89 16.49 13.28 2.62
C GLU A 89 17.35 12.66 3.73
N GLU A 90 18.31 13.42 4.27
CA GLU A 90 19.16 12.98 5.38
C GLU A 90 18.35 12.62 6.63
N GLU A 91 17.36 13.44 6.97
CA GLU A 91 16.49 13.17 8.11
C GLU A 91 15.55 11.99 7.85
N GLU A 92 15.05 11.83 6.63
CA GLU A 92 14.25 10.65 6.25
C GLU A 92 15.08 9.37 6.39
N LEU A 93 16.31 9.35 5.86
CA LEU A 93 17.24 8.23 6.00
C LEU A 93 17.56 7.91 7.47
N ARG A 94 17.79 8.94 8.28
CA ARG A 94 18.05 8.74 9.72
C ARG A 94 16.88 8.07 10.42
N ARG A 95 15.64 8.48 10.10
CA ARG A 95 14.41 7.90 10.64
C ARG A 95 14.23 6.45 10.20
N LEU A 96 14.40 6.22 8.91
CA LEU A 96 14.28 4.87 8.34
C LEU A 96 15.31 3.92 8.94
N SER A 97 16.58 4.34 9.07
CA SER A 97 17.63 3.53 9.68
C SER A 97 17.25 3.10 11.11
N LEU A 98 16.79 4.04 11.95
CA LEU A 98 16.33 3.70 13.30
C LEU A 98 15.17 2.70 13.29
N GLY A 99 14.17 2.92 12.45
CA GLY A 99 13.02 2.04 12.37
C GLY A 99 13.38 0.65 11.82
N MET A 100 14.23 0.58 10.82
CA MET A 100 14.72 -0.67 10.24
C MET A 100 15.54 -1.48 11.27
N ASP A 101 16.41 -0.85 12.02
CA ASP A 101 17.18 -1.50 13.10
C ASP A 101 16.24 -2.11 14.14
N ILE A 102 15.17 -1.41 14.51
CA ILE A 102 14.16 -1.93 15.44
C ILE A 102 13.44 -3.12 14.83
N ILE A 103 12.93 -3.00 13.60
CA ILE A 103 12.22 -4.09 12.92
C ILE A 103 13.11 -5.34 12.88
N ARG A 104 14.36 -5.20 12.41
CA ARG A 104 15.26 -6.35 12.20
C ARG A 104 15.72 -7.01 13.49
N ARG A 105 15.68 -6.32 14.62
CA ARG A 105 15.85 -6.95 15.96
C ARG A 105 14.68 -7.85 16.35
N HIS A 106 13.46 -7.54 15.91
CA HIS A 106 12.25 -8.29 16.22
C HIS A 106 11.94 -9.39 15.21
N THR A 107 12.28 -9.19 13.94
CA THR A 107 12.01 -10.18 12.88
C THR A 107 12.98 -10.02 11.71
N THR A 108 13.42 -11.16 11.16
CA THR A 108 14.21 -11.22 9.92
C THR A 108 13.43 -11.89 8.78
N SER A 109 12.24 -12.44 9.07
CA SER A 109 11.46 -13.25 8.12
C SER A 109 10.36 -12.46 7.42
N ILE A 110 9.84 -11.40 8.06
CA ILE A 110 8.76 -10.59 7.48
C ILE A 110 9.38 -9.58 6.50
N PRO A 111 8.87 -9.52 5.24
CA PRO A 111 9.27 -8.52 4.29
C PRO A 111 9.01 -7.10 4.80
N VAL A 112 9.91 -6.17 4.50
CA VAL A 112 9.78 -4.76 4.83
C VAL A 112 9.73 -3.94 3.55
N SER A 113 8.67 -3.15 3.41
CA SER A 113 8.50 -2.16 2.35
C SER A 113 8.96 -0.79 2.85
N VAL A 114 9.66 -0.02 2.02
CA VAL A 114 10.00 1.38 2.30
C VAL A 114 9.06 2.31 1.53
N ASP A 115 8.29 3.13 2.26
CA ASP A 115 7.39 4.16 1.70
C ASP A 115 8.20 5.44 1.46
N THR A 116 8.63 5.64 0.22
CA THR A 116 9.39 6.82 -0.23
C THR A 116 9.21 7.06 -1.72
N PHE A 117 9.24 8.33 -2.11
CA PHE A 117 9.25 8.78 -3.51
C PHE A 117 10.63 9.29 -3.96
N ARG A 118 11.67 9.08 -3.12
CA ARG A 118 13.06 9.51 -3.40
C ARG A 118 13.91 8.30 -3.76
N SER A 119 14.53 8.34 -4.92
CA SER A 119 15.35 7.26 -5.46
C SER A 119 16.53 6.90 -4.57
N GLU A 120 17.25 7.90 -4.06
CA GLU A 120 18.42 7.66 -3.19
C GLU A 120 18.03 7.08 -1.84
N VAL A 121 16.86 7.48 -1.28
CA VAL A 121 16.32 6.86 -0.06
C VAL A 121 15.95 5.40 -0.32
N ALA A 122 15.27 5.12 -1.44
CA ALA A 122 14.93 3.75 -1.84
C ALA A 122 16.20 2.88 -2.02
N ARG A 123 17.22 3.42 -2.72
CA ARG A 123 18.47 2.74 -2.93
C ARG A 123 19.16 2.33 -1.63
N LYS A 124 19.31 3.27 -0.70
CA LYS A 124 19.94 3.02 0.61
C LYS A 124 19.12 2.10 1.49
N ALA A 125 17.79 2.27 1.50
CA ALA A 125 16.91 1.41 2.28
C ALA A 125 17.03 -0.07 1.85
N ILE A 126 17.09 -0.33 0.55
CA ILE A 126 17.25 -1.69 0.01
C ILE A 126 18.70 -2.19 0.24
N SER A 127 19.69 -1.43 -0.21
CA SER A 127 21.08 -1.92 -0.28
C SER A 127 21.80 -1.94 1.07
N GLU A 128 21.43 -1.03 2.01
CA GLU A 128 22.20 -0.79 3.23
C GLU A 128 21.40 -1.10 4.50
N MET A 129 20.04 -0.99 4.46
CA MET A 129 19.20 -1.16 5.65
C MET A 129 18.38 -2.48 5.62
N GLY A 130 18.41 -3.21 4.49
CA GLY A 130 17.74 -4.49 4.35
C GLY A 130 16.22 -4.40 4.18
N ALA A 131 15.70 -3.33 3.56
CA ALA A 131 14.33 -3.30 3.05
C ALA A 131 14.20 -4.25 1.85
N ASP A 132 13.00 -4.74 1.60
CA ASP A 132 12.73 -5.75 0.59
C ASP A 132 11.93 -5.19 -0.60
N ILE A 133 11.08 -4.19 -0.39
CA ILE A 133 10.11 -3.68 -1.37
C ILE A 133 10.19 -2.14 -1.38
N VAL A 134 10.05 -1.52 -2.55
CA VAL A 134 9.90 -0.06 -2.67
C VAL A 134 8.43 0.27 -2.88
N ASN A 135 7.87 1.13 -2.01
CA ASN A 135 6.52 1.65 -2.11
C ASN A 135 6.58 3.13 -2.48
N ASP A 136 6.31 3.44 -3.75
CA ASP A 136 6.38 4.81 -4.26
C ASP A 136 4.98 5.35 -4.58
N ILE A 137 4.53 6.30 -3.75
CA ILE A 137 3.23 6.97 -3.92
C ILE A 137 3.12 7.78 -5.21
N SER A 138 4.26 8.12 -5.84
CA SER A 138 4.28 8.91 -7.07
C SER A 138 4.28 8.06 -8.34
N GLY A 139 4.59 6.78 -8.22
CA GLY A 139 4.77 5.88 -9.36
C GLY A 139 5.90 6.35 -10.29
N GLY A 140 6.97 6.92 -9.75
CA GLY A 140 8.14 7.43 -10.48
C GLY A 140 8.03 8.88 -10.93
N ASN A 141 6.92 9.59 -10.65
CA ASN A 141 6.73 10.96 -11.18
C ASN A 141 7.48 12.05 -10.40
N LEU A 142 7.82 11.81 -9.14
CA LEU A 142 8.48 12.81 -8.28
C LEU A 142 10.01 12.71 -8.30
N ASP A 143 10.54 11.60 -8.79
CA ASP A 143 11.98 11.38 -8.93
C ASP A 143 12.23 10.53 -10.17
N GLU A 144 12.81 11.12 -11.20
CA GLU A 144 13.06 10.49 -12.50
C GLU A 144 14.04 9.31 -12.43
N GLU A 145 14.89 9.26 -11.40
CA GLU A 145 15.85 8.17 -11.17
C GLU A 145 15.25 6.96 -10.43
N MET A 146 14.01 7.06 -9.94
CA MET A 146 13.39 6.02 -9.12
C MET A 146 13.40 4.65 -9.82
N TRP A 147 13.01 4.60 -11.09
CA TRP A 147 12.90 3.33 -11.80
C TRP A 147 14.26 2.73 -12.14
N ASP A 148 15.27 3.56 -12.44
CA ASP A 148 16.64 3.10 -12.65
C ASP A 148 17.20 2.50 -11.35
N VAL A 149 16.95 3.13 -10.22
CA VAL A 149 17.35 2.61 -8.91
C VAL A 149 16.64 1.28 -8.62
N VAL A 150 15.31 1.21 -8.75
CA VAL A 150 14.55 -0.03 -8.50
C VAL A 150 15.05 -1.17 -9.37
N ALA A 151 15.32 -0.92 -10.66
CA ALA A 151 15.90 -1.90 -11.58
C ALA A 151 17.29 -2.35 -11.10
N SER A 152 18.14 -1.42 -10.67
CA SER A 152 19.52 -1.70 -10.24
C SER A 152 19.60 -2.54 -8.97
N VAL A 153 18.69 -2.31 -8.01
CA VAL A 153 18.62 -3.06 -6.75
C VAL A 153 17.76 -4.32 -6.84
N ASN A 154 17.12 -4.54 -7.99
CA ASN A 154 16.23 -5.68 -8.25
C ASN A 154 15.16 -5.88 -7.16
N ALA A 155 14.53 -4.80 -6.72
CA ALA A 155 13.49 -4.82 -5.69
C ALA A 155 12.08 -4.90 -6.30
N PRO A 156 11.15 -5.62 -5.67
CA PRO A 156 9.71 -5.45 -5.95
C PRO A 156 9.29 -3.99 -5.79
N TYR A 157 8.39 -3.54 -6.64
CA TYR A 157 7.95 -2.15 -6.71
C TYR A 157 6.44 -2.02 -6.62
N ILE A 158 5.96 -1.17 -5.72
CA ILE A 158 4.55 -0.80 -5.64
C ILE A 158 4.36 0.45 -6.51
N LEU A 159 3.68 0.24 -7.63
CA LEU A 159 3.33 1.28 -8.59
C LEU A 159 1.98 1.89 -8.22
N MET A 160 1.97 3.06 -7.60
CA MET A 160 0.74 3.76 -7.25
C MET A 160 0.37 4.83 -8.28
N HIS A 161 -0.94 5.00 -8.49
CA HIS A 161 -1.48 6.08 -9.30
C HIS A 161 -1.72 7.35 -8.49
N MET A 162 -1.03 8.41 -8.85
CA MET A 162 -1.28 9.78 -8.39
C MET A 162 -0.98 10.76 -9.52
N ARG A 163 -1.79 11.82 -9.66
CA ARG A 163 -1.50 13.01 -10.47
C ARG A 163 -1.02 14.13 -9.56
N GLY A 164 -0.04 14.93 -10.01
CA GLY A 164 0.57 15.95 -9.20
C GLY A 164 1.47 15.39 -8.09
N ASN A 165 1.50 16.05 -6.96
CA ASN A 165 2.21 15.66 -5.74
C ASN A 165 1.29 15.79 -4.51
N PRO A 166 1.70 15.35 -3.31
CA PRO A 166 0.85 15.40 -2.11
C PRO A 166 0.30 16.79 -1.76
N GLU A 167 0.97 17.88 -2.16
CA GLU A 167 0.56 19.24 -1.86
C GLU A 167 -0.53 19.75 -2.81
N ASN A 168 -0.45 19.38 -4.11
CA ASN A 168 -1.33 19.88 -5.16
C ASN A 168 -2.21 18.84 -5.84
N MET A 169 -2.16 17.58 -5.40
CA MET A 169 -2.89 16.47 -6.04
C MET A 169 -4.40 16.70 -6.15
N MET A 170 -4.98 17.53 -5.30
CA MET A 170 -6.42 17.85 -5.36
C MET A 170 -6.78 18.82 -6.49
N ASP A 171 -5.80 19.48 -7.10
CA ASP A 171 -5.99 20.30 -8.29
C ASP A 171 -6.07 19.45 -9.58
N PHE A 172 -5.75 18.16 -9.50
CA PHE A 172 -5.69 17.23 -10.62
C PHE A 172 -6.78 16.15 -10.54
N THR A 173 -7.99 16.53 -10.16
CA THR A 173 -9.13 15.61 -10.04
C THR A 173 -10.02 15.56 -11.30
N GLU A 174 -9.61 16.21 -12.38
CA GLU A 174 -10.34 16.16 -13.65
C GLU A 174 -10.02 14.88 -14.42
N TYR A 175 -11.00 13.99 -14.50
CA TYR A 175 -10.96 12.75 -15.27
C TYR A 175 -12.12 12.73 -16.25
N GLU A 176 -11.91 12.24 -17.46
CA GLU A 176 -13.01 11.93 -18.37
C GLU A 176 -13.79 10.73 -17.85
N HIS A 177 -13.06 9.69 -17.43
CA HIS A 177 -13.60 8.52 -16.75
C HIS A 177 -12.54 7.97 -15.80
N VAL A 178 -12.70 8.21 -14.51
CA VAL A 178 -11.64 7.97 -13.51
C VAL A 178 -11.01 6.57 -13.61
N THR A 179 -11.80 5.52 -13.71
CA THR A 179 -11.25 4.15 -13.75
C THR A 179 -10.49 3.88 -15.04
N ARG A 180 -11.04 4.29 -16.21
CA ARG A 180 -10.38 4.12 -17.50
C ARG A 180 -9.06 4.89 -17.57
N ASP A 181 -9.07 6.13 -17.11
CA ASP A 181 -7.90 7.01 -17.16
C ASP A 181 -6.80 6.49 -16.22
N VAL A 182 -7.16 6.04 -15.00
CA VAL A 182 -6.23 5.39 -14.05
C VAL A 182 -5.65 4.10 -14.65
N LEU A 183 -6.47 3.26 -15.28
CA LEU A 183 -6.00 2.04 -15.94
C LEU A 183 -5.04 2.36 -17.09
N SER A 184 -5.33 3.38 -17.90
CA SER A 184 -4.46 3.79 -19.00
C SER A 184 -3.11 4.26 -18.48
N GLU A 185 -3.09 5.19 -17.49
CA GLU A 185 -1.86 5.76 -16.95
C GLU A 185 -0.99 4.72 -16.24
N LEU A 186 -1.60 3.79 -15.49
CA LEU A 186 -0.87 2.68 -14.88
C LEU A 186 -0.35 1.69 -15.93
N GLY A 187 -1.13 1.43 -16.99
CA GLY A 187 -0.75 0.55 -18.09
C GLY A 187 0.49 1.07 -18.83
N ASP A 188 0.53 2.36 -19.14
CA ASP A 188 1.68 3.01 -19.79
C ASP A 188 2.95 2.90 -18.93
N ARG A 189 2.83 3.16 -17.63
CA ARG A 189 3.97 3.02 -16.69
C ARG A 189 4.39 1.56 -16.53
N LEU A 190 3.45 0.65 -16.41
CA LEU A 190 3.73 -0.79 -16.32
C LEU A 190 4.51 -1.29 -17.52
N GLN A 191 4.18 -0.81 -18.73
CA GLN A 191 4.93 -1.14 -19.94
C GLN A 191 6.36 -0.61 -19.88
N GLN A 192 6.58 0.62 -19.42
CA GLN A 192 7.93 1.19 -19.28
C GLN A 192 8.76 0.41 -18.25
N LEU A 193 8.19 0.10 -17.08
CA LEU A 193 8.85 -0.70 -16.06
C LEU A 193 9.25 -2.10 -16.58
N ALA A 194 8.39 -2.71 -17.39
CA ALA A 194 8.68 -4.01 -18.01
C ALA A 194 9.86 -3.93 -19.01
N ILE A 195 9.95 -2.84 -19.79
CA ILE A 195 11.09 -2.58 -20.69
C ILE A 195 12.39 -2.41 -19.89
N MET A 196 12.34 -1.78 -18.72
CA MET A 196 13.50 -1.62 -17.83
C MET A 196 13.85 -2.92 -17.07
N GLY A 197 13.06 -4.00 -17.25
CA GLY A 197 13.33 -5.30 -16.63
C GLY A 197 12.81 -5.44 -15.19
N ILE A 198 12.02 -4.49 -14.69
CA ILE A 198 11.38 -4.58 -13.38
C ILE A 198 10.20 -5.56 -13.49
N LYS A 199 10.30 -6.69 -12.78
CA LYS A 199 9.38 -7.84 -12.95
C LYS A 199 8.31 -7.91 -11.87
N ASP A 200 8.70 -7.68 -10.63
CA ASP A 200 7.85 -7.85 -9.45
C ASP A 200 7.18 -6.52 -9.12
N ILE A 201 5.99 -6.31 -9.71
CA ILE A 201 5.24 -5.07 -9.59
C ILE A 201 3.89 -5.36 -8.91
N ILE A 202 3.57 -4.53 -7.93
CA ILE A 202 2.27 -4.48 -7.25
C ILE A 202 1.57 -3.21 -7.70
N ILE A 203 0.30 -3.29 -8.09
CA ILE A 203 -0.50 -2.14 -8.51
C ILE A 203 -1.26 -1.56 -7.34
N ASP A 204 -1.14 -0.26 -7.11
CA ASP A 204 -2.01 0.50 -6.21
C ASP A 204 -2.84 1.52 -7.01
N PRO A 205 -4.18 1.40 -7.05
CA PRO A 205 -5.07 2.36 -7.73
C PRO A 205 -5.00 3.79 -7.17
N GLY A 206 -4.37 4.00 -6.02
CA GLY A 206 -4.16 5.31 -5.41
C GLY A 206 -5.44 5.90 -4.82
N PHE A 207 -6.18 5.12 -4.01
CA PHE A 207 -7.34 5.64 -3.27
C PHE A 207 -6.96 6.82 -2.40
N GLY A 208 -7.74 7.91 -2.47
CA GLY A 208 -7.52 9.13 -1.68
C GLY A 208 -6.45 10.08 -2.24
N PHE A 209 -5.83 9.76 -3.39
CA PHE A 209 -4.87 10.61 -4.07
C PHE A 209 -5.43 11.13 -5.39
N SER A 210 -5.36 12.45 -5.63
CA SER A 210 -5.86 13.10 -6.85
C SER A 210 -7.28 12.66 -7.30
N LYS A 211 -8.17 12.34 -6.38
CA LYS A 211 -9.52 11.84 -6.65
C LYS A 211 -10.54 12.44 -5.69
N THR A 212 -11.72 12.80 -6.20
CA THR A 212 -12.86 13.22 -5.36
C THR A 212 -13.43 12.05 -4.56
N LEU A 213 -14.38 12.34 -3.67
CA LEU A 213 -15.08 11.30 -2.92
C LEU A 213 -15.77 10.30 -3.85
N GLU A 214 -16.53 10.79 -4.80
CA GLU A 214 -17.31 10.00 -5.76
C GLU A 214 -16.39 9.17 -6.66
N GLN A 215 -15.27 9.76 -7.10
CA GLN A 215 -14.27 9.06 -7.94
C GLN A 215 -13.60 7.91 -7.18
N ASN A 216 -13.33 8.05 -5.89
CA ASN A 216 -12.81 6.96 -5.07
C ASN A 216 -13.80 5.79 -4.98
N TYR A 217 -15.10 6.06 -4.84
CA TYR A 217 -16.12 5.01 -4.81
C TYR A 217 -16.40 4.41 -6.18
N ALA A 218 -16.30 5.19 -7.26
CA ALA A 218 -16.34 4.66 -8.63
C ALA A 218 -15.17 3.69 -8.86
N LEU A 219 -13.96 4.08 -8.46
CA LEU A 219 -12.76 3.25 -8.56
C LEU A 219 -12.88 1.95 -7.72
N LEU A 220 -13.46 2.03 -6.52
CA LEU A 220 -13.72 0.86 -5.67
C LEU A 220 -14.71 -0.11 -6.34
N LYS A 221 -15.78 0.42 -6.94
CA LYS A 221 -16.74 -0.36 -7.70
C LYS A 221 -16.10 -1.09 -8.88
N ASP A 222 -15.17 -0.43 -9.56
CA ASP A 222 -14.53 -0.93 -10.77
C ASP A 222 -13.22 -1.67 -10.51
N MET A 223 -12.87 -1.94 -9.24
CA MET A 223 -11.64 -2.66 -8.87
C MET A 223 -11.38 -3.96 -9.66
N PRO A 224 -12.40 -4.77 -9.99
CA PRO A 224 -12.17 -5.99 -10.78
C PRO A 224 -11.45 -5.75 -12.12
N LEU A 225 -11.55 -4.55 -12.70
CA LEU A 225 -10.87 -4.22 -13.95
C LEU A 225 -9.33 -4.16 -13.82
N PHE A 226 -8.79 -3.94 -12.61
CA PHE A 226 -7.35 -3.92 -12.40
C PHE A 226 -6.69 -5.30 -12.56
N HIS A 227 -7.47 -6.39 -12.52
CA HIS A 227 -6.96 -7.72 -12.84
C HIS A 227 -6.50 -7.90 -14.30
N LEU A 228 -6.86 -6.97 -15.20
CA LEU A 228 -6.32 -6.91 -16.56
C LEU A 228 -4.78 -6.78 -16.59
N PHE A 229 -4.18 -6.23 -15.55
CA PHE A 229 -2.72 -6.13 -15.44
C PHE A 229 -2.04 -7.46 -15.08
N HIS A 230 -2.77 -8.47 -14.62
CA HIS A 230 -2.21 -9.73 -14.13
C HIS A 230 -1.11 -9.51 -13.06
N ARG A 231 -1.33 -8.54 -12.17
CA ARG A 231 -0.44 -8.17 -11.07
C ARG A 231 -1.20 -8.18 -9.74
N PRO A 232 -0.51 -8.39 -8.60
CA PRO A 232 -1.12 -8.19 -7.29
C PRO A 232 -1.64 -6.76 -7.15
N ILE A 233 -2.78 -6.61 -6.45
CA ILE A 233 -3.41 -5.31 -6.23
C ILE A 233 -3.31 -4.97 -4.74
N LEU A 234 -2.71 -3.80 -4.45
CA LEU A 234 -2.68 -3.22 -3.12
C LEU A 234 -3.83 -2.23 -2.94
N VAL A 235 -4.47 -2.28 -1.78
CA VAL A 235 -5.52 -1.34 -1.40
C VAL A 235 -5.15 -0.63 -0.10
N GLY A 236 -4.94 0.68 -0.20
CA GLY A 236 -4.60 1.56 0.91
C GLY A 236 -5.70 2.56 1.22
N VAL A 237 -6.77 2.14 1.91
CA VAL A 237 -7.93 3.00 2.26
C VAL A 237 -8.01 3.35 3.74
N SER A 238 -7.12 2.79 4.56
CA SER A 238 -7.20 2.85 6.01
C SER A 238 -7.29 4.28 6.54
N ARG A 239 -8.42 4.60 7.19
CA ARG A 239 -8.71 5.88 7.84
C ARG A 239 -8.63 7.11 6.92
N LYS A 240 -8.70 6.90 5.59
CA LYS A 240 -8.62 7.98 4.60
C LYS A 240 -9.90 8.82 4.52
N SER A 241 -9.75 10.02 3.95
CA SER A 241 -10.83 11.01 3.82
C SER A 241 -12.05 10.50 3.06
N MET A 242 -11.91 9.55 2.16
CA MET A 242 -13.06 8.91 1.49
C MET A 242 -14.00 8.22 2.49
N ILE A 243 -13.48 7.72 3.61
CA ILE A 243 -14.28 7.12 4.68
C ILE A 243 -14.83 8.20 5.61
N THR A 244 -13.94 9.05 6.12
CA THR A 244 -14.30 10.03 7.15
C THR A 244 -15.26 11.09 6.64
N LYS A 245 -15.13 11.52 5.38
CA LYS A 245 -16.07 12.48 4.76
C LYS A 245 -17.44 11.85 4.54
N LEU A 246 -17.51 10.60 4.05
CA LEU A 246 -18.79 9.92 3.82
C LEU A 246 -19.56 9.69 5.11
N LEU A 247 -18.84 9.26 6.17
CA LEU A 247 -19.45 8.91 7.45
C LEU A 247 -19.54 10.09 8.43
N SER A 248 -19.07 11.28 8.03
CA SER A 248 -19.03 12.48 8.87
C SER A 248 -18.35 12.24 10.22
N ASN A 249 -17.24 11.47 10.20
CA ASN A 249 -16.50 11.11 11.40
C ASN A 249 -15.00 11.50 11.29
N THR A 250 -14.23 11.25 12.35
CA THR A 250 -12.79 11.50 12.39
C THR A 250 -11.98 10.33 11.83
N SER A 251 -10.69 10.54 11.59
CA SER A 251 -9.79 9.45 11.20
C SER A 251 -9.62 8.40 12.31
N GLU A 252 -9.80 8.78 13.58
CA GLU A 252 -9.76 7.88 14.73
C GLU A 252 -10.97 6.93 14.72
N ASP A 253 -12.12 7.42 14.31
CA ASP A 253 -13.36 6.66 14.18
C ASP A 253 -13.42 5.84 12.86
N GLY A 254 -12.44 6.00 11.99
CA GLY A 254 -12.42 5.40 10.64
C GLY A 254 -12.27 3.88 10.59
N LEU A 255 -12.15 3.19 11.72
CA LEU A 255 -11.91 1.74 11.77
C LEU A 255 -13.05 0.93 11.15
N ILE A 256 -14.30 1.22 11.49
CA ILE A 256 -15.47 0.49 10.98
C ILE A 256 -15.58 0.67 9.46
N GLY A 257 -15.47 1.90 8.97
CA GLY A 257 -15.50 2.19 7.54
C GLY A 257 -14.33 1.55 6.79
N THR A 258 -13.13 1.56 7.37
CA THR A 258 -11.96 0.85 6.83
C THR A 258 -12.23 -0.65 6.70
N THR A 259 -12.77 -1.26 7.76
CA THR A 259 -13.09 -2.69 7.79
C THR A 259 -14.12 -3.05 6.72
N ALA A 260 -15.16 -2.23 6.55
CA ALA A 260 -16.19 -2.42 5.52
C ALA A 260 -15.59 -2.34 4.11
N ILE A 261 -14.78 -1.32 3.81
CA ILE A 261 -14.17 -1.17 2.48
C ILE A 261 -13.13 -2.27 2.21
N ASN A 262 -12.33 -2.65 3.20
CA ASN A 262 -11.39 -3.76 3.07
C ASN A 262 -12.11 -5.08 2.74
N THR A 263 -13.28 -5.32 3.36
CA THR A 263 -14.12 -6.49 3.04
C THR A 263 -14.60 -6.45 1.58
N ILE A 264 -15.10 -5.29 1.12
CA ILE A 264 -15.51 -5.09 -0.27
C ILE A 264 -14.33 -5.29 -1.22
N ALA A 265 -13.17 -4.69 -0.90
CA ALA A 265 -11.97 -4.80 -1.72
C ALA A 265 -11.48 -6.24 -1.86
N LEU A 266 -11.54 -7.04 -0.81
CA LEU A 266 -11.20 -8.47 -0.88
C LEU A 266 -12.29 -9.25 -1.62
N MET A 267 -13.53 -9.20 -1.16
CA MET A 267 -14.63 -10.06 -1.64
C MET A 267 -14.95 -9.80 -3.11
N TYR A 268 -15.03 -8.54 -3.49
CA TYR A 268 -15.47 -8.09 -4.80
C TYR A 268 -14.30 -7.65 -5.70
N GLY A 269 -13.38 -6.87 -5.15
CA GLY A 269 -12.27 -6.29 -5.89
C GLY A 269 -11.07 -7.22 -6.10
N GLY A 270 -10.98 -8.34 -5.37
CA GLY A 270 -9.86 -9.27 -5.47
C GLY A 270 -8.52 -8.69 -5.01
N ALA A 271 -8.54 -7.78 -4.03
CA ALA A 271 -7.33 -7.21 -3.46
C ALA A 271 -6.35 -8.30 -2.97
N SER A 272 -5.08 -8.11 -3.26
CA SER A 272 -4.00 -9.01 -2.85
C SER A 272 -3.34 -8.57 -1.56
N ILE A 273 -3.29 -7.26 -1.31
CA ILE A 273 -2.63 -6.66 -0.14
C ILE A 273 -3.54 -5.56 0.42
N LEU A 274 -3.78 -5.58 1.73
CA LEU A 274 -4.43 -4.50 2.47
C LEU A 274 -3.39 -3.69 3.25
N ARG A 275 -3.17 -2.43 2.88
CA ARG A 275 -2.26 -1.51 3.58
C ARG A 275 -3.03 -0.75 4.67
N VAL A 276 -2.72 -1.02 5.94
CA VAL A 276 -3.57 -0.62 7.07
C VAL A 276 -2.81 -0.11 8.29
N HIS A 277 -3.48 0.73 9.08
CA HIS A 277 -3.04 1.07 10.43
C HIS A 277 -3.43 -0.03 11.45
N ASP A 278 -4.58 -0.69 11.26
CA ASP A 278 -5.20 -1.61 12.23
C ASP A 278 -5.04 -3.06 11.76
N VAL A 279 -3.86 -3.64 12.04
CA VAL A 279 -3.47 -4.99 11.57
C VAL A 279 -4.43 -6.05 12.07
N ALA A 280 -4.78 -6.07 13.36
CA ALA A 280 -5.69 -7.05 13.94
C ALA A 280 -7.05 -7.09 13.24
N ALA A 281 -7.64 -5.92 12.98
CA ALA A 281 -8.93 -5.82 12.29
C ALA A 281 -8.84 -6.33 10.84
N ALA A 282 -7.78 -5.95 10.12
CA ALA A 282 -7.55 -6.44 8.75
C ALA A 282 -7.33 -7.96 8.71
N ARG A 283 -6.62 -8.54 9.68
CA ARG A 283 -6.46 -10.00 9.81
C ARG A 283 -7.80 -10.72 10.03
N GLN A 284 -8.70 -10.14 10.81
CA GLN A 284 -10.04 -10.70 10.99
C GLN A 284 -10.82 -10.67 9.68
N VAL A 285 -10.76 -9.56 8.93
CA VAL A 285 -11.37 -9.45 7.60
C VAL A 285 -10.84 -10.54 6.67
N VAL A 286 -9.52 -10.70 6.56
CA VAL A 286 -8.90 -11.73 5.72
C VAL A 286 -9.42 -13.12 6.09
N LYS A 287 -9.41 -13.48 7.38
CA LYS A 287 -9.89 -14.78 7.85
C LYS A 287 -11.36 -15.04 7.51
N ILE A 288 -12.23 -14.02 7.68
CA ILE A 288 -13.66 -14.15 7.37
C ILE A 288 -13.84 -14.35 5.87
N VAL A 289 -13.15 -13.58 5.04
CA VAL A 289 -13.24 -13.66 3.58
C VAL A 289 -12.72 -15.03 3.09
N GLU A 290 -11.60 -15.51 3.60
CA GLU A 290 -11.07 -16.83 3.26
C GLU A 290 -12.08 -17.93 3.61
N MET A 291 -12.61 -17.92 4.83
CA MET A 291 -13.62 -18.89 5.26
C MET A 291 -14.86 -18.87 4.37
N THR A 292 -15.36 -17.66 4.03
CA THR A 292 -16.53 -17.51 3.15
C THR A 292 -16.30 -18.07 1.76
N ARG A 293 -15.07 -17.98 1.22
CA ARG A 293 -14.71 -18.50 -0.10
C ARG A 293 -14.51 -20.01 -0.14
N HIS A 294 -14.08 -20.61 0.96
CA HIS A 294 -13.79 -22.04 1.06
C HIS A 294 -14.96 -22.86 1.64
N SER A 295 -16.07 -22.21 2.01
CA SER A 295 -17.29 -22.90 2.43
C SER A 295 -18.08 -23.37 1.20
N GLU A 296 -18.16 -24.70 0.98
CA GLU A 296 -18.99 -25.32 -0.02
C GLU A 296 -20.49 -25.35 0.39
#